data_abedc87a263f9beecfd5d0f46508ef4d
#
_entry.id   abedc87a263f9beecfd5d0f46508ef4d
#
_cell.length_a   1.000
_cell.length_b   1.000
_cell.length_c   1.000
_cell.angle_alpha   90.00
_cell.angle_beta   90.00
_cell.angle_gamma   90.00
#
_symmetry.space_group_name_H-M   'P 1'
#
loop_
_entity.id
_entity.type
_entity.pdbx_description
1 polymer ?
#
loop_
_entity_poly.entity_id
_entity_poly.type
_entity_poly.pdbx_seq_one_letter_code
_entity_poly.pdbx_strand_id
1 'polypeptide(L)'
;MLNRLSPSFALLILAFSFPLTAFAQSPSAIAADATTPTPAGWTSAHAIHVLGLPEIKAGEAGTLSITPQRVAFTAKSATTGIDLPSIIAVSAGNERVELWGMKGRLLRMAIPDGGGVALAMVMHHRRDMLTVEFVDSHGAYHGAVFYLPGNEAEQALASIAPSSGSHPALPSAPCVPGDIRPGSILVKRPSVGQVELPPAYRVLVYEHIVDRLSKSAGAVVLRDHADGSTANCAQYIMRLSTEAYKPGSQVKRASMGPAGFFVGVTEITVDLEVKNANGAVIFRDQIQAKQRGESESMNVIDKLAQRIVKKWAKELQETQKRSVAI
;
A
#
# COMPACT_ATOMS: atom_id res chain seq x y z
N MET A 1 -56.11 -28.91 -3.92
CA MET A 1 -55.80 -30.21 -4.53
C MET A 1 -54.28 -30.36 -4.47
N LEU A 2 -53.85 -31.17 -3.51
CA LEU A 2 -52.99 -32.37 -3.62
C LEU A 2 -51.64 -32.10 -4.33
N ASN A 3 -50.47 -32.39 -3.82
CA ASN A 3 -50.03 -33.50 -2.99
C ASN A 3 -48.66 -33.21 -2.36
N ARG A 4 -48.49 -33.66 -1.13
CA ARG A 4 -47.23 -33.82 -0.39
C ARG A 4 -46.45 -35.00 -0.99
N LEU A 5 -45.07 -34.91 -0.90
CA LEU A 5 -44.24 -36.10 -0.67
C LEU A 5 -42.89 -35.68 -0.08
N SER A 6 -42.69 -36.11 1.14
CA SER A 6 -41.40 -36.13 1.87
C SER A 6 -40.75 -37.49 1.64
N PRO A 7 -39.46 -37.61 1.52
CA PRO A 7 -38.77 -38.86 1.89
C PRO A 7 -37.83 -38.65 3.06
N SER A 8 -38.07 -39.46 4.08
CA SER A 8 -37.21 -39.73 5.22
C SER A 8 -35.89 -40.35 4.78
N PHE A 9 -34.76 -39.78 5.23
CA PHE A 9 -33.45 -40.42 5.14
C PHE A 9 -33.16 -41.16 6.46
N ALA A 10 -33.05 -42.47 6.36
CA ALA A 10 -32.67 -43.36 7.44
C ALA A 10 -31.17 -43.26 7.74
N LEU A 11 -30.87 -43.04 8.99
CA LEU A 11 -29.49 -42.99 9.55
C LEU A 11 -29.03 -44.44 9.80
N LEU A 12 -28.03 -44.89 9.07
CA LEU A 12 -27.36 -46.18 9.31
C LEU A 12 -26.11 -45.98 10.12
N ILE A 13 -26.16 -46.35 11.40
CA ILE A 13 -25.00 -46.32 12.31
C ILE A 13 -24.28 -47.67 12.20
N LEU A 14 -23.07 -47.66 11.64
CA LEU A 14 -22.16 -48.82 11.66
C LEU A 14 -21.18 -48.63 12.79
N ALA A 15 -21.33 -49.42 13.86
CA ALA A 15 -20.41 -49.55 14.96
C ALA A 15 -19.24 -50.47 14.56
N PHE A 16 -18.05 -49.94 14.42
CA PHE A 16 -16.82 -50.70 14.28
C PHE A 16 -16.13 -50.82 15.64
N SER A 17 -16.16 -52.02 16.19
CA SER A 17 -15.39 -52.40 17.40
C SER A 17 -13.99 -52.81 16.98
N PHE A 18 -12.98 -52.08 17.39
CA PHE A 18 -11.58 -52.49 17.26
C PHE A 18 -11.04 -52.98 18.59
N PRO A 19 -10.32 -54.15 18.63
CA PRO A 19 -9.68 -54.63 19.85
C PRO A 19 -8.40 -53.83 20.14
N LEU A 20 -8.26 -53.38 21.37
CA LEU A 20 -7.01 -52.86 21.94
C LEU A 20 -6.01 -53.97 22.14
N THR A 21 -4.94 -53.98 21.35
CA THR A 21 -3.70 -54.72 21.72
C THR A 21 -2.69 -53.71 22.24
N ALA A 22 -2.43 -53.76 23.52
CA ALA A 22 -1.38 -53.00 24.19
C ALA A 22 -0.01 -53.62 23.89
N PHE A 23 0.82 -52.91 23.10
CA PHE A 23 2.24 -53.19 23.03
C PHE A 23 2.98 -52.20 23.90
N ALA A 24 3.55 -52.68 24.98
CA ALA A 24 4.51 -51.98 25.79
C ALA A 24 5.86 -51.92 25.03
N GLN A 25 6.25 -50.76 24.55
CA GLN A 25 7.59 -50.50 24.05
C GLN A 25 8.35 -49.60 25.04
N SER A 26 9.47 -50.08 25.51
CA SER A 26 10.42 -49.34 26.33
C SER A 26 10.99 -48.14 25.60
N PRO A 27 11.17 -46.98 26.24
CA PRO A 27 11.79 -45.84 25.61
C PRO A 27 13.31 -45.99 25.53
N SER A 28 13.85 -46.34 24.36
CA SER A 28 15.26 -46.08 24.08
C SER A 28 15.46 -44.60 23.85
N ALA A 29 16.12 -43.93 24.80
CA ALA A 29 16.54 -42.56 24.66
C ALA A 29 17.61 -42.45 23.56
N ILE A 30 17.19 -42.10 22.35
CA ILE A 30 18.06 -41.55 21.32
C ILE A 30 17.97 -40.03 21.49
N ALA A 31 19.05 -39.44 22.01
CA ALA A 31 19.26 -38.00 21.95
C ALA A 31 19.38 -37.60 20.46
N ALA A 32 18.27 -37.33 19.83
CA ALA A 32 18.26 -36.64 18.55
C ALA A 32 18.56 -35.17 18.84
N ASP A 33 19.74 -34.78 18.44
CA ASP A 33 20.12 -33.37 18.27
C ASP A 33 19.03 -32.71 17.41
N ALA A 34 18.08 -32.09 18.09
CA ALA A 34 17.02 -31.32 17.45
C ALA A 34 17.66 -30.03 16.90
N THR A 35 18.33 -30.15 15.78
CA THR A 35 18.59 -29.00 14.89
C THR A 35 17.23 -28.49 14.54
N THR A 36 16.77 -27.47 15.27
CA THR A 36 15.59 -26.68 14.93
C THR A 36 15.82 -26.18 13.49
N PRO A 37 15.01 -26.59 12.51
CA PRO A 37 15.21 -26.12 11.16
C PRO A 37 15.12 -24.61 11.21
N THR A 38 16.22 -23.92 10.86
CA THR A 38 16.22 -22.50 10.62
C THR A 38 15.06 -22.24 9.67
N PRO A 39 14.08 -21.40 10.00
CA PRO A 39 12.92 -21.17 9.14
C PRO A 39 13.45 -20.80 7.78
N ALA A 40 13.14 -21.64 6.79
CA ALA A 40 13.53 -21.40 5.41
C ALA A 40 12.93 -20.05 5.00
N GLY A 41 13.77 -19.11 4.58
CA GLY A 41 13.33 -17.81 4.14
C GLY A 41 12.38 -17.95 2.95
N TRP A 42 11.41 -17.06 2.85
CA TRP A 42 10.51 -16.98 1.70
C TRP A 42 11.17 -16.14 0.58
N THR A 43 10.93 -16.50 -0.68
CA THR A 43 11.50 -15.78 -1.83
C THR A 43 10.54 -15.78 -3.02
N SER A 44 10.39 -14.63 -3.68
CA SER A 44 9.75 -14.47 -5.00
C SER A 44 10.77 -13.95 -6.01
N ALA A 45 10.94 -14.67 -7.11
CA ALA A 45 11.84 -14.27 -8.19
C ALA A 45 11.21 -13.28 -9.20
N HIS A 46 9.93 -13.02 -9.09
CA HIS A 46 9.15 -12.22 -10.05
C HIS A 46 8.46 -11.01 -9.40
N ALA A 47 9.04 -10.50 -8.33
CA ALA A 47 8.54 -9.30 -7.68
C ALA A 47 8.84 -8.05 -8.53
N ILE A 48 7.92 -7.08 -8.51
CA ILE A 48 8.12 -5.78 -9.14
C ILE A 48 8.00 -4.72 -8.05
N HIS A 49 9.06 -3.93 -7.86
CA HIS A 49 9.03 -2.78 -6.98
C HIS A 49 8.15 -1.68 -7.57
N VAL A 50 7.07 -1.32 -6.90
CA VAL A 50 6.17 -0.25 -7.36
C VAL A 50 6.75 1.12 -7.01
N LEU A 51 7.05 1.35 -5.73
CA LEU A 51 7.61 2.59 -5.21
C LEU A 51 8.07 2.40 -3.75
N GLY A 52 8.94 3.31 -3.26
CA GLY A 52 9.24 3.48 -1.84
C GLY A 52 10.64 3.06 -1.41
N LEU A 53 11.36 2.28 -2.21
CA LEU A 53 12.77 1.98 -1.95
C LEU A 53 13.65 3.05 -2.62
N PRO A 54 14.52 3.76 -1.89
CA PRO A 54 15.21 4.95 -2.40
C PRO A 54 16.18 4.65 -3.55
N GLU A 55 16.81 3.49 -3.57
CA GLU A 55 17.85 3.13 -4.55
C GLU A 55 17.30 2.35 -5.74
N ILE A 56 16.05 1.93 -5.69
CA ILE A 56 15.40 1.10 -6.72
C ILE A 56 14.43 1.94 -7.52
N LYS A 57 14.53 1.87 -8.83
CA LYS A 57 13.59 2.58 -9.72
C LYS A 57 12.18 2.01 -9.59
N ALA A 58 11.18 2.88 -9.68
CA ALA A 58 9.79 2.45 -9.76
C ALA A 58 9.54 1.57 -10.98
N GLY A 59 8.81 0.48 -10.80
CA GLY A 59 8.51 -0.51 -11.84
C GLY A 59 9.63 -1.51 -12.15
N GLU A 60 10.74 -1.51 -11.41
CA GLU A 60 11.84 -2.43 -11.63
C GLU A 60 11.50 -3.84 -11.10
N ALA A 61 11.76 -4.85 -11.95
CA ALA A 61 11.58 -6.24 -11.58
C ALA A 61 12.81 -6.78 -10.84
N GLY A 62 12.59 -7.70 -9.92
CA GLY A 62 13.66 -8.28 -9.12
C GLY A 62 13.20 -9.45 -8.27
N THR A 63 14.06 -9.86 -7.35
CA THR A 63 13.81 -10.91 -6.37
C THR A 63 13.54 -10.28 -5.01
N LEU A 64 12.39 -10.59 -4.43
CA LEU A 64 12.05 -10.25 -3.05
C LEU A 64 12.33 -11.47 -2.18
N SER A 65 13.11 -11.28 -1.12
CA SER A 65 13.43 -12.34 -0.15
C SER A 65 13.13 -11.88 1.26
N ILE A 66 12.60 -12.78 2.07
CA ILE A 66 12.27 -12.55 3.47
C ILE A 66 13.04 -13.57 4.28
N THR A 67 13.88 -13.10 5.17
CA THR A 67 14.67 -13.90 6.12
C THR A 67 14.25 -13.55 7.55
N PRO A 68 14.65 -14.28 8.58
CA PRO A 68 14.38 -13.91 9.97
C PRO A 68 14.93 -12.55 10.41
N GLN A 69 15.84 -11.94 9.62
CA GLN A 69 16.50 -10.68 9.97
C GLN A 69 15.99 -9.51 9.13
N ARG A 70 15.61 -9.75 7.86
CA ARG A 70 15.31 -8.67 6.92
C ARG A 70 14.42 -9.08 5.76
N VAL A 71 13.72 -8.11 5.22
CA VAL A 71 13.12 -8.13 3.88
C VAL A 71 14.12 -7.50 2.92
N ALA A 72 14.57 -8.22 1.89
CA ALA A 72 15.52 -7.71 0.90
C ALA A 72 14.94 -7.76 -0.50
N PHE A 73 15.20 -6.73 -1.30
CA PHE A 73 14.84 -6.68 -2.71
C PHE A 73 16.10 -6.51 -3.55
N THR A 74 16.33 -7.45 -4.45
CA THR A 74 17.46 -7.45 -5.39
C THR A 74 16.95 -7.20 -6.79
N ALA A 75 17.25 -6.03 -7.33
CA ALA A 75 16.99 -5.64 -8.71
C ALA A 75 18.28 -5.64 -9.51
N LYS A 76 18.16 -5.38 -10.82
CA LYS A 76 19.35 -5.22 -11.68
C LYS A 76 20.18 -4.00 -11.30
N SER A 77 19.54 -2.91 -10.86
CA SER A 77 20.20 -1.64 -10.52
C SER A 77 20.89 -1.69 -9.15
N ALA A 78 20.28 -2.30 -8.14
CA ALA A 78 20.77 -2.31 -6.76
C ALA A 78 20.12 -3.44 -5.93
N THR A 79 20.70 -3.68 -4.76
CA THR A 79 20.09 -4.50 -3.71
C THR A 79 19.88 -3.65 -2.48
N THR A 80 18.66 -3.64 -1.94
CA THR A 80 18.33 -2.93 -0.71
C THR A 80 17.59 -3.86 0.26
N GLY A 81 17.65 -3.55 1.55
CA GLY A 81 17.01 -4.38 2.58
C GLY A 81 16.40 -3.54 3.69
N ILE A 82 15.32 -4.06 4.26
CA ILE A 82 14.57 -3.49 5.39
C ILE A 82 14.74 -4.47 6.54
N ASP A 83 15.35 -4.04 7.63
CA ASP A 83 15.54 -4.89 8.79
C ASP A 83 14.19 -5.13 9.50
N LEU A 84 13.90 -6.37 9.90
CA LEU A 84 12.59 -6.71 10.50
C LEU A 84 12.23 -5.84 11.72
N PRO A 85 13.15 -5.50 12.63
CA PRO A 85 12.82 -4.62 13.76
C PRO A 85 12.40 -3.20 13.36
N SER A 86 12.76 -2.74 12.16
CA SER A 86 12.36 -1.42 11.64
C SER A 86 10.96 -1.41 11.01
N ILE A 87 10.39 -2.58 10.75
CA ILE A 87 9.07 -2.71 10.13
C ILE A 87 7.98 -2.39 11.15
N ILE A 88 7.13 -1.44 10.82
CA ILE A 88 6.01 -0.98 11.67
C ILE A 88 4.67 -1.57 11.24
N ALA A 89 4.51 -1.90 9.96
CA ALA A 89 3.32 -2.57 9.46
C ALA A 89 3.62 -3.31 8.15
N VAL A 90 2.92 -4.42 7.95
CA VAL A 90 2.92 -5.16 6.69
C VAL A 90 1.48 -5.49 6.32
N SER A 91 1.15 -5.37 5.05
CA SER A 91 -0.18 -5.75 4.57
C SER A 91 -0.12 -6.39 3.20
N ALA A 92 -0.99 -7.36 2.98
CA ALA A 92 -1.25 -7.94 1.68
C ALA A 92 -2.53 -7.33 1.10
N GLY A 93 -2.52 -7.10 -0.20
CA GLY A 93 -3.65 -6.59 -0.95
C GLY A 93 -3.64 -7.13 -2.37
N ASN A 94 -4.59 -6.69 -3.18
CA ASN A 94 -4.61 -7.07 -4.58
C ASN A 94 -5.07 -5.91 -5.46
N GLU A 95 -4.50 -5.83 -6.65
CA GLU A 95 -4.92 -4.92 -7.70
C GLU A 95 -5.31 -5.69 -8.95
N ARG A 96 -6.38 -5.27 -9.61
CA ARG A 96 -6.76 -5.80 -10.92
C ARG A 96 -6.11 -4.95 -12.01
N VAL A 97 -5.17 -5.55 -12.73
CA VAL A 97 -4.46 -4.91 -13.83
C VAL A 97 -4.97 -5.44 -15.16
N GLU A 98 -5.25 -4.55 -16.11
CA GLU A 98 -5.65 -4.93 -17.46
C GLU A 98 -4.44 -5.45 -18.24
N LEU A 99 -4.54 -6.68 -18.77
CA LEU A 99 -3.54 -7.23 -19.68
C LEU A 99 -3.51 -6.37 -20.95
N TRP A 100 -2.28 -6.10 -21.45
CA TRP A 100 -2.03 -5.30 -22.64
C TRP A 100 -2.39 -3.81 -22.54
N GLY A 101 -2.78 -3.30 -21.36
CA GLY A 101 -3.03 -1.88 -21.13
C GLY A 101 -3.98 -1.27 -22.16
N MET A 102 -3.58 -0.16 -22.81
CA MET A 102 -4.42 0.55 -23.76
C MET A 102 -4.76 -0.28 -25.00
N LYS A 103 -3.87 -1.17 -25.46
CA LYS A 103 -4.11 -2.05 -26.64
C LYS A 103 -5.19 -3.09 -26.33
N GLY A 104 -5.16 -3.73 -25.16
CA GLY A 104 -6.20 -4.66 -24.74
C GLY A 104 -7.57 -4.01 -24.61
N ARG A 105 -7.57 -2.77 -24.16
CA ARG A 105 -8.78 -1.94 -24.06
C ARG A 105 -9.40 -1.61 -25.40
N LEU A 106 -8.61 -1.23 -26.40
CA LEU A 106 -9.09 -0.97 -27.76
C LEU A 106 -9.63 -2.24 -28.41
N LEU A 107 -8.96 -3.38 -28.23
CA LEU A 107 -9.43 -4.67 -28.72
C LEU A 107 -10.78 -5.04 -28.15
N ARG A 108 -10.97 -4.85 -26.83
CA ARG A 108 -12.25 -5.14 -26.17
C ARG A 108 -13.40 -4.24 -26.64
N MET A 109 -13.12 -2.96 -26.94
CA MET A 109 -14.13 -2.06 -27.48
C MET A 109 -14.54 -2.38 -28.91
N ALA A 110 -13.70 -3.10 -29.66
CA ALA A 110 -13.99 -3.53 -31.03
C ALA A 110 -14.90 -4.77 -31.13
N ILE A 111 -15.19 -5.44 -30.01
CA ILE A 111 -16.04 -6.65 -29.99
C ILE A 111 -17.49 -6.25 -29.68
N PRO A 112 -18.42 -6.36 -30.62
CA PRO A 112 -19.84 -6.07 -30.39
C PRO A 112 -20.51 -7.15 -29.52
N ASP A 113 -21.74 -6.86 -29.06
CA ASP A 113 -22.70 -7.81 -28.48
C ASP A 113 -22.27 -8.52 -27.17
N GLY A 114 -21.62 -7.79 -26.25
CA GLY A 114 -21.31 -8.33 -24.92
C GLY A 114 -20.08 -9.26 -24.87
N GLY A 115 -19.49 -9.61 -26.00
CA GLY A 115 -18.23 -10.37 -26.06
C GLY A 115 -17.07 -9.67 -25.35
N GLY A 116 -17.12 -8.33 -25.30
CA GLY A 116 -16.18 -7.52 -24.53
C GLY A 116 -16.21 -7.77 -23.02
N VAL A 117 -17.35 -8.22 -22.45
CA VAL A 117 -17.49 -8.58 -21.02
C VAL A 117 -16.77 -9.87 -20.71
N ALA A 118 -16.99 -10.92 -21.56
CA ALA A 118 -16.31 -12.19 -21.40
C ALA A 118 -14.79 -12.05 -21.55
N LEU A 119 -14.35 -11.25 -22.54
CA LEU A 119 -12.94 -10.94 -22.73
C LEU A 119 -12.37 -10.14 -21.56
N ALA A 120 -13.14 -9.23 -20.98
CA ALA A 120 -12.74 -8.49 -19.79
C ALA A 120 -12.46 -9.39 -18.59
N MET A 121 -13.26 -10.44 -18.38
CA MET A 121 -13.02 -11.40 -17.29
C MET A 121 -11.73 -12.21 -17.48
N VAL A 122 -11.38 -12.54 -18.74
CA VAL A 122 -10.20 -13.35 -19.06
C VAL A 122 -8.93 -12.51 -19.14
N MET A 123 -9.04 -11.24 -19.54
CA MET A 123 -7.88 -10.35 -19.76
C MET A 123 -7.43 -9.60 -18.50
N HIS A 124 -8.01 -9.85 -17.35
CA HIS A 124 -7.58 -9.25 -16.09
C HIS A 124 -6.72 -10.22 -15.28
N HIS A 125 -5.50 -9.79 -15.03
CA HIS A 125 -4.66 -10.42 -14.02
C HIS A 125 -4.86 -9.71 -12.69
N ARG A 126 -5.18 -10.51 -11.68
CA ARG A 126 -5.07 -10.10 -10.29
C ARG A 126 -3.59 -10.11 -9.95
N ARG A 127 -3.04 -8.95 -9.60
CA ARG A 127 -1.70 -8.84 -9.04
C ARG A 127 -1.83 -8.67 -7.54
N ASP A 128 -1.13 -9.50 -6.83
CA ASP A 128 -1.02 -9.36 -5.40
C ASP A 128 -0.07 -8.22 -5.07
N MET A 129 -0.38 -7.48 -4.01
CA MET A 129 0.46 -6.39 -3.51
C MET A 129 0.91 -6.70 -2.10
N LEU A 130 2.20 -6.61 -1.87
CA LEU A 130 2.78 -6.55 -0.54
C LEU A 130 3.16 -5.09 -0.25
N THR A 131 2.68 -4.59 0.88
CA THR A 131 3.04 -3.27 1.38
C THR A 131 3.81 -3.43 2.68
N VAL A 132 4.99 -2.82 2.77
CA VAL A 132 5.86 -2.83 3.95
C VAL A 132 6.06 -1.38 4.39
N GLU A 133 5.59 -1.04 5.58
CA GLU A 133 5.80 0.25 6.22
C GLU A 133 6.94 0.11 7.25
N PHE A 134 7.92 0.99 7.22
CA PHE A 134 9.09 0.89 8.07
C PHE A 134 9.66 2.26 8.43
N VAL A 135 10.55 2.28 9.40
CA VAL A 135 11.37 3.44 9.76
C VAL A 135 12.82 3.18 9.39
N ASP A 136 13.50 4.18 8.87
CA ASP A 136 14.93 4.07 8.63
C ASP A 136 15.77 4.24 9.92
N SER A 137 17.08 4.14 9.81
CA SER A 137 18.01 4.31 10.94
C SER A 137 17.96 5.69 11.61
N HIS A 138 17.34 6.67 10.96
CA HIS A 138 17.14 8.02 11.47
C HIS A 138 15.72 8.24 12.02
N GLY A 139 14.88 7.19 12.07
CA GLY A 139 13.50 7.26 12.52
C GLY A 139 12.51 7.78 11.50
N ALA A 140 12.94 8.09 10.27
CA ALA A 140 12.08 8.60 9.23
C ALA A 140 11.19 7.47 8.65
N TYR A 141 9.90 7.78 8.49
CA TYR A 141 8.93 6.84 7.94
C TYR A 141 9.12 6.66 6.43
N HIS A 142 9.04 5.42 6.01
CA HIS A 142 9.04 4.95 4.64
C HIS A 142 7.98 3.88 4.42
N GLY A 143 7.58 3.72 3.18
CA GLY A 143 6.76 2.58 2.80
C GLY A 143 7.14 2.06 1.42
N ALA A 144 7.30 0.76 1.30
CA ALA A 144 7.59 0.09 0.03
C ALA A 144 6.40 -0.75 -0.42
N VAL A 145 6.09 -0.71 -1.71
CA VAL A 145 5.01 -1.50 -2.30
C VAL A 145 5.60 -2.36 -3.42
N PHE A 146 5.22 -3.64 -3.41
CA PHE A 146 5.64 -4.63 -4.40
C PHE A 146 4.42 -5.28 -5.06
N TYR A 147 4.47 -5.49 -6.36
CA TYR A 147 3.62 -6.47 -7.03
C TYR A 147 4.27 -7.84 -6.98
N LEU A 148 3.46 -8.83 -6.65
CA LEU A 148 3.86 -10.23 -6.58
C LEU A 148 2.97 -11.08 -7.51
N PRO A 149 3.43 -12.24 -7.98
CA PRO A 149 2.58 -13.23 -8.61
C PRO A 149 1.43 -13.66 -7.69
N GLY A 150 0.37 -14.23 -8.25
CA GLY A 150 -0.85 -14.55 -7.53
C GLY A 150 -0.63 -15.39 -6.27
N ASN A 151 -1.27 -14.98 -5.16
CA ASN A 151 -1.22 -15.55 -3.81
C ASN A 151 0.15 -15.46 -3.08
N GLU A 152 1.15 -14.82 -3.66
CA GLU A 152 2.47 -14.69 -3.02
C GLU A 152 2.49 -13.59 -1.94
N ALA A 153 1.64 -12.57 -2.01
CA ALA A 153 1.60 -11.51 -1.01
C ALA A 153 1.14 -12.02 0.37
N GLU A 154 0.19 -12.94 0.40
CA GLU A 154 -0.26 -13.57 1.66
C GLU A 154 0.80 -14.49 2.24
N GLN A 155 1.52 -15.22 1.39
CA GLN A 155 2.65 -16.07 1.81
C GLN A 155 3.81 -15.23 2.37
N ALA A 156 4.14 -14.13 1.69
CA ALA A 156 5.13 -13.17 2.15
C ALA A 156 4.74 -12.57 3.50
N LEU A 157 3.47 -12.15 3.64
CA LEU A 157 2.93 -11.62 4.91
C LEU A 157 3.06 -12.65 6.04
N ALA A 158 2.70 -13.91 5.78
CA ALA A 158 2.83 -15.00 6.76
C ALA A 158 4.28 -15.30 7.15
N SER A 159 5.24 -15.00 6.26
CA SER A 159 6.68 -15.21 6.49
C SER A 159 7.32 -14.08 7.30
N ILE A 160 6.69 -12.92 7.36
CA ILE A 160 7.08 -11.82 8.23
C ILE A 160 6.40 -12.06 9.57
N ALA A 161 7.09 -12.75 10.49
CA ALA A 161 6.57 -12.92 11.85
C ALA A 161 6.19 -11.53 12.39
N PRO A 162 5.01 -11.38 13.04
CA PRO A 162 4.62 -10.11 13.59
C PRO A 162 5.65 -9.72 14.66
N SER A 163 6.63 -8.93 14.28
CA SER A 163 7.43 -8.19 15.22
C SER A 163 6.47 -7.19 15.85
N SER A 164 5.89 -7.61 16.99
CA SER A 164 4.96 -6.82 17.80
C SER A 164 5.68 -5.64 18.46
N GLY A 165 6.56 -5.01 17.74
CA GLY A 165 7.11 -3.72 18.06
C GLY A 165 6.03 -2.65 17.86
N SER A 166 5.12 -2.52 18.82
CA SER A 166 4.43 -1.26 18.97
C SER A 166 5.53 -0.23 19.27
N HIS A 167 5.96 0.48 18.24
CA HIS A 167 6.77 1.68 18.44
C HIS A 167 5.82 2.72 19.03
N PRO A 168 5.85 2.97 20.37
CA PRO A 168 5.01 4.00 20.96
C PRO A 168 5.40 5.30 20.28
N ALA A 169 4.42 6.00 19.73
CA ALA A 169 4.61 7.35 19.24
C ALA A 169 5.09 8.21 20.42
N LEU A 170 6.39 8.51 20.46
CA LEU A 170 6.92 9.42 21.46
C LEU A 170 6.31 10.80 21.20
N PRO A 171 5.91 11.53 22.25
CA PRO A 171 5.38 12.87 22.09
C PRO A 171 6.45 13.75 21.40
N SER A 172 6.08 14.38 20.31
CA SER A 172 6.95 15.31 19.59
C SER A 172 7.37 16.44 20.53
N ALA A 173 8.66 16.62 20.74
CA ALA A 173 9.15 17.80 21.44
C ALA A 173 8.74 19.06 20.64
N PRO A 174 8.30 20.14 21.32
CA PRO A 174 7.98 21.39 20.64
C PRO A 174 9.23 21.94 19.92
N CYS A 175 9.05 22.37 18.68
CA CYS A 175 10.13 23.00 17.92
C CYS A 175 10.50 24.35 18.51
N VAL A 176 11.81 24.54 18.78
CA VAL A 176 12.34 25.84 19.16
C VAL A 176 12.55 26.68 17.87
N PRO A 177 12.29 28.00 17.87
CA PRO A 177 12.42 28.82 16.67
C PRO A 177 13.79 28.72 15.96
N GLY A 178 14.87 28.46 16.67
CA GLY A 178 16.23 28.28 16.12
C GLY A 178 16.44 26.96 15.37
N ASP A 179 15.56 25.95 15.59
CA ASP A 179 15.67 24.62 14.99
C ASP A 179 14.89 24.50 13.68
N ILE A 180 14.10 25.53 13.35
CA ILE A 180 13.26 25.51 12.14
C ILE A 180 14.14 25.67 10.91
N ARG A 181 14.10 24.70 10.02
CA ARG A 181 14.83 24.73 8.74
C ARG A 181 14.07 25.59 7.72
N PRO A 182 14.64 26.72 7.25
CA PRO A 182 14.00 27.53 6.22
C PRO A 182 13.76 26.74 4.93
N GLY A 183 12.61 26.97 4.27
CA GLY A 183 12.23 26.28 3.01
C GLY A 183 11.89 24.80 3.19
N SER A 184 11.79 24.31 4.43
CA SER A 184 11.48 22.90 4.68
C SER A 184 9.98 22.65 4.81
N ILE A 185 9.56 21.45 4.38
CA ILE A 185 8.21 20.93 4.51
C ILE A 185 8.24 19.51 5.08
N LEU A 186 7.60 19.32 6.21
CA LEU A 186 7.36 18.01 6.80
C LEU A 186 6.07 17.41 6.22
N VAL A 187 6.20 16.29 5.56
CA VAL A 187 5.04 15.51 5.06
C VAL A 187 4.66 14.50 6.13
N LYS A 188 3.47 14.66 6.71
CA LYS A 188 2.91 13.70 7.66
C LYS A 188 2.28 12.51 6.94
N ARG A 189 2.33 11.33 7.56
CA ARG A 189 1.59 10.16 7.05
C ARG A 189 0.13 10.49 6.87
N PRO A 190 -0.50 10.10 5.75
CA PRO A 190 -1.93 10.30 5.56
C PRO A 190 -2.74 9.63 6.67
N SER A 191 -3.60 10.40 7.29
CA SER A 191 -4.49 9.92 8.35
C SER A 191 -5.83 9.43 7.79
N VAL A 192 -6.50 8.60 8.55
CA VAL A 192 -7.90 8.26 8.32
C VAL A 192 -8.74 9.51 8.63
N GLY A 193 -9.54 9.96 7.65
CA GLY A 193 -10.57 10.98 7.84
C GLY A 193 -11.93 10.31 7.96
N GLN A 194 -12.80 10.54 6.97
CA GLN A 194 -14.11 9.88 6.90
C GLN A 194 -13.99 8.41 6.46
N VAL A 195 -12.94 8.08 5.70
CA VAL A 195 -12.76 6.76 5.09
C VAL A 195 -11.31 6.33 5.19
N GLU A 196 -11.07 5.05 5.41
CA GLU A 196 -9.74 4.45 5.35
C GLU A 196 -9.38 4.07 3.90
N LEU A 197 -8.19 4.47 3.45
CA LEU A 197 -7.61 3.98 2.21
C LEU A 197 -6.98 2.60 2.41
N PRO A 198 -7.00 1.73 1.39
CA PRO A 198 -6.17 0.53 1.40
C PRO A 198 -4.70 0.88 1.73
N PRO A 199 -4.00 0.06 2.54
CA PRO A 199 -2.64 0.37 2.99
C PRO A 199 -1.67 0.74 1.86
N ALA A 200 -1.69 0.00 0.75
CA ALA A 200 -0.87 0.30 -0.41
C ALA A 200 -1.14 1.70 -0.97
N TYR A 201 -2.40 2.13 -1.02
CA TYR A 201 -2.77 3.45 -1.53
C TYR A 201 -2.30 4.55 -0.59
N ARG A 202 -2.45 4.36 0.72
CA ARG A 202 -1.98 5.30 1.74
C ARG A 202 -0.47 5.51 1.63
N VAL A 203 0.30 4.43 1.56
CA VAL A 203 1.75 4.45 1.40
C VAL A 203 2.14 5.15 0.10
N LEU A 204 1.54 4.78 -1.01
CA LEU A 204 1.89 5.35 -2.32
C LEU A 204 1.55 6.84 -2.44
N VAL A 205 0.43 7.30 -1.84
CA VAL A 205 0.13 8.75 -1.76
C VAL A 205 1.29 9.47 -1.07
N TYR A 206 1.73 8.95 0.07
CA TYR A 206 2.83 9.53 0.83
C TYR A 206 4.15 9.56 0.01
N GLU A 207 4.57 8.41 -0.50
CA GLU A 207 5.83 8.28 -1.23
C GLU A 207 5.85 9.10 -2.53
N HIS A 208 4.75 9.16 -3.28
CA HIS A 208 4.65 10.01 -4.46
C HIS A 208 4.73 11.51 -4.12
N ILE A 209 4.16 11.95 -3.00
CA ILE A 209 4.25 13.34 -2.56
C ILE A 209 5.68 13.67 -2.18
N VAL A 210 6.32 12.82 -1.37
CA VAL A 210 7.72 13.01 -0.96
C VAL A 210 8.64 13.05 -2.17
N ASP A 211 8.53 12.09 -3.09
CA ASP A 211 9.33 12.02 -4.31
C ASP A 211 9.16 13.28 -5.18
N ARG A 212 7.92 13.73 -5.41
CA ARG A 212 7.65 14.91 -6.21
C ARG A 212 8.11 16.21 -5.57
N LEU A 213 7.93 16.36 -4.26
CA LEU A 213 8.42 17.53 -3.52
C LEU A 213 9.94 17.58 -3.52
N SER A 214 10.62 16.44 -3.34
CA SER A 214 12.08 16.36 -3.35
C SER A 214 12.70 16.72 -4.71
N LYS A 215 11.96 16.51 -5.79
CA LYS A 215 12.33 16.92 -7.15
C LYS A 215 12.02 18.39 -7.47
N SER A 216 11.26 19.05 -6.60
CA SER A 216 10.92 20.47 -6.77
C SER A 216 12.06 21.34 -6.31
N ALA A 217 12.48 22.32 -7.12
CA ALA A 217 13.57 23.22 -6.77
C ALA A 217 13.27 24.02 -5.48
N GLY A 218 14.18 23.98 -4.53
CA GLY A 218 14.15 24.81 -3.33
C GLY A 218 13.35 24.28 -2.14
N ALA A 219 12.75 23.06 -2.21
CA ALA A 219 12.09 22.46 -1.07
C ALA A 219 12.98 21.44 -0.35
N VAL A 220 13.19 21.62 0.95
CA VAL A 220 13.79 20.61 1.82
C VAL A 220 12.66 19.76 2.39
N VAL A 221 12.53 18.53 1.88
CA VAL A 221 11.46 17.62 2.31
C VAL A 221 11.90 16.82 3.52
N LEU A 222 11.13 16.91 4.59
CA LEU A 222 11.29 16.10 5.78
C LEU A 222 10.20 15.03 5.80
N ARG A 223 10.59 13.81 6.13
CA ARG A 223 9.66 12.69 6.30
C ARG A 223 9.08 12.68 7.70
N ASP A 224 7.90 12.06 7.85
CA ASP A 224 7.31 11.83 9.17
C ASP A 224 8.23 10.96 10.03
N HIS A 225 8.37 11.30 11.29
CA HIS A 225 9.20 10.56 12.24
C HIS A 225 8.32 9.88 13.30
N ALA A 226 8.66 8.65 13.65
CA ALA A 226 7.94 7.91 14.67
C ALA A 226 8.26 8.39 16.10
N ASP A 227 9.46 8.91 16.30
CA ASP A 227 10.04 9.23 17.62
C ASP A 227 9.85 10.68 18.09
N GLY A 228 9.18 11.52 17.28
CA GLY A 228 8.97 12.91 17.63
C GLY A 228 10.26 13.74 17.77
N SER A 229 11.36 13.28 17.16
CA SER A 229 12.65 13.96 17.22
C SER A 229 12.58 15.39 16.68
N THR A 230 13.54 16.26 17.10
CA THR A 230 13.70 17.64 16.61
C THR A 230 13.94 17.73 15.10
N ALA A 231 14.26 16.62 14.43
CA ALA A 231 14.31 16.53 12.98
C ALA A 231 12.98 16.93 12.29
N ASN A 232 11.88 16.94 13.05
CA ASN A 232 10.55 17.36 12.59
C ASN A 232 10.31 18.87 12.59
N CYS A 233 11.29 19.70 12.94
CA CYS A 233 11.15 21.16 12.96
C CYS A 233 11.20 21.76 11.54
N ALA A 234 10.12 21.57 10.80
CA ALA A 234 9.93 22.12 9.49
C ALA A 234 9.27 23.49 9.51
N GLN A 235 9.59 24.33 8.53
CA GLN A 235 8.89 25.61 8.33
C GLN A 235 7.41 25.41 8.03
N TYR A 236 7.09 24.33 7.29
CA TYR A 236 5.72 23.95 6.93
C TYR A 236 5.44 22.50 7.29
N ILE A 237 4.20 22.21 7.67
CA ILE A 237 3.72 20.86 8.00
C ILE A 237 2.53 20.56 7.11
N MET A 238 2.68 19.59 6.23
CA MET A 238 1.62 19.09 5.34
C MET A 238 0.92 17.89 5.99
N ARG A 239 -0.39 17.97 6.12
CA ARG A 239 -1.26 16.91 6.62
C ARG A 239 -2.31 16.55 5.58
N LEU A 240 -2.59 15.28 5.49
CA LEU A 240 -3.60 14.71 4.61
C LEU A 240 -4.54 13.83 5.41
N SER A 241 -5.85 14.01 5.23
CA SER A 241 -6.85 13.08 5.72
C SER A 241 -7.74 12.61 4.56
N THR A 242 -8.14 11.34 4.58
CA THR A 242 -8.95 10.77 3.50
C THR A 242 -10.43 11.01 3.78
N GLU A 243 -11.10 11.77 2.92
CA GLU A 243 -12.52 12.11 3.05
C GLU A 243 -13.43 11.16 2.28
N ALA A 244 -13.00 10.72 1.10
CA ALA A 244 -13.77 9.75 0.32
C ALA A 244 -12.86 8.86 -0.52
N TYR A 245 -13.22 7.60 -0.61
CA TYR A 245 -12.63 6.62 -1.51
C TYR A 245 -13.73 5.82 -2.19
N LYS A 246 -13.75 5.88 -3.52
CA LYS A 246 -14.68 5.11 -4.34
C LYS A 246 -13.89 4.21 -5.26
N PRO A 247 -13.83 2.92 -4.97
CA PRO A 247 -13.16 1.96 -5.85
C PRO A 247 -13.87 1.90 -7.20
N GLY A 248 -13.12 1.80 -8.27
CA GLY A 248 -13.65 1.62 -9.61
C GLY A 248 -14.30 0.24 -9.74
N SER A 249 -15.29 0.12 -10.63
CA SER A 249 -15.95 -1.13 -10.91
C SER A 249 -15.96 -1.44 -12.40
N GLN A 250 -15.23 -2.46 -12.80
CA GLN A 250 -15.22 -2.93 -14.19
C GLN A 250 -16.51 -3.65 -14.59
N VAL A 251 -17.11 -4.37 -13.64
CA VAL A 251 -18.39 -5.06 -13.89
C VAL A 251 -19.46 -4.05 -14.28
N LYS A 252 -19.56 -2.94 -13.53
CA LYS A 252 -20.49 -1.84 -13.88
C LYS A 252 -20.18 -1.23 -15.25
N ARG A 253 -18.91 -1.10 -15.63
CA ARG A 253 -18.52 -0.57 -16.95
C ARG A 253 -18.88 -1.53 -18.07
N ALA A 254 -18.58 -2.82 -17.88
CA ALA A 254 -18.83 -3.84 -18.89
C ALA A 254 -20.33 -4.08 -19.13
N SER A 255 -21.15 -4.01 -18.06
CA SER A 255 -22.60 -4.22 -18.17
C SER A 255 -23.37 -3.08 -18.84
N MET A 256 -22.77 -1.88 -18.95
CA MET A 256 -23.42 -0.68 -19.51
C MET A 256 -22.99 -0.36 -20.96
N GLY A 257 -22.25 -1.25 -21.62
CA GLY A 257 -21.78 -1.06 -22.99
C GLY A 257 -21.01 0.26 -23.17
N PRO A 258 -21.25 1.02 -24.27
CA PRO A 258 -20.56 2.33 -24.51
C PRO A 258 -20.76 3.36 -23.39
N ALA A 259 -21.93 3.35 -22.72
CA ALA A 259 -22.20 4.23 -21.57
C ALA A 259 -21.37 3.86 -20.33
N GLY A 260 -20.90 2.64 -20.25
CA GLY A 260 -20.01 2.16 -19.17
C GLY A 260 -18.69 2.91 -19.06
N PHE A 261 -18.28 3.62 -20.12
CA PHE A 261 -17.09 4.46 -20.09
C PHE A 261 -17.16 5.60 -19.04
N PHE A 262 -18.36 6.04 -18.71
CA PHE A 262 -18.59 7.12 -17.74
C PHE A 262 -18.84 6.62 -16.31
N VAL A 263 -19.01 5.32 -16.11
CA VAL A 263 -19.29 4.69 -14.81
C VAL A 263 -18.11 3.87 -14.31
N GLY A 264 -18.09 3.58 -13.02
CA GLY A 264 -17.04 2.74 -12.43
C GLY A 264 -15.67 3.42 -12.36
N VAL A 265 -15.65 4.74 -12.19
CA VAL A 265 -14.43 5.55 -12.01
C VAL A 265 -13.89 5.35 -10.61
N THR A 266 -12.56 5.15 -10.50
CA THR A 266 -11.89 5.24 -9.20
C THR A 266 -11.75 6.71 -8.82
N GLU A 267 -12.14 7.05 -7.61
CA GLU A 267 -12.13 8.41 -7.10
C GLU A 267 -11.58 8.44 -5.68
N ILE A 268 -10.66 9.36 -5.42
CA ILE A 268 -10.10 9.62 -4.08
C ILE A 268 -10.21 11.10 -3.82
N THR A 269 -10.71 11.44 -2.63
CA THR A 269 -10.79 12.82 -2.12
C THR A 269 -10.05 12.87 -0.79
N VAL A 270 -9.15 13.84 -0.66
CA VAL A 270 -8.41 14.10 0.56
C VAL A 270 -8.54 15.56 0.96
N ASP A 271 -8.59 15.81 2.25
CA ASP A 271 -8.38 17.14 2.81
C ASP A 271 -6.88 17.36 2.98
N LEU A 272 -6.39 18.43 2.39
CA LEU A 272 -5.02 18.92 2.50
C LEU A 272 -5.00 20.12 3.44
N GLU A 273 -4.28 20.00 4.54
CA GLU A 273 -4.02 21.10 5.47
C GLU A 273 -2.52 21.36 5.53
N VAL A 274 -2.12 22.63 5.37
CA VAL A 274 -0.74 23.05 5.57
C VAL A 274 -0.69 24.10 6.67
N LYS A 275 0.18 23.85 7.66
CA LYS A 275 0.46 24.73 8.79
C LYS A 275 1.89 25.25 8.70
N ASN A 276 2.14 26.42 9.30
CA ASN A 276 3.49 26.84 9.59
C ASN A 276 4.02 26.20 10.90
N ALA A 277 5.29 26.44 11.21
CA ALA A 277 5.93 25.93 12.42
C ALA A 277 5.23 26.35 13.73
N ASN A 278 4.52 27.49 13.73
CA ASN A 278 3.77 27.98 14.89
C ASN A 278 2.37 27.35 14.97
N GLY A 279 2.03 26.42 14.10
CA GLY A 279 0.72 25.75 14.08
C GLY A 279 -0.39 26.53 13.38
N ALA A 280 -0.12 27.75 12.88
CA ALA A 280 -1.12 28.50 12.13
C ALA A 280 -1.36 27.87 10.74
N VAL A 281 -2.64 27.75 10.37
CA VAL A 281 -3.03 27.22 9.08
C VAL A 281 -2.70 28.24 7.99
N ILE A 282 -1.84 27.85 7.05
CA ILE A 282 -1.50 28.64 5.87
C ILE A 282 -2.59 28.50 4.80
N PHE A 283 -3.00 27.27 4.54
CA PHE A 283 -4.17 26.99 3.70
C PHE A 283 -4.75 25.61 4.02
N ARG A 284 -6.00 25.43 3.64
CA ARG A 284 -6.71 24.15 3.61
C ARG A 284 -7.46 24.05 2.30
N ASP A 285 -7.44 22.88 1.69
CA ASP A 285 -8.17 22.60 0.45
C ASP A 285 -8.57 21.14 0.35
N GLN A 286 -9.65 20.88 -0.37
CA GLN A 286 -10.07 19.52 -0.69
C GLN A 286 -9.59 19.14 -2.09
N ILE A 287 -8.74 18.12 -2.16
CA ILE A 287 -8.14 17.67 -3.41
C ILE A 287 -8.77 16.34 -3.82
N GLN A 288 -9.34 16.34 -5.02
CA GLN A 288 -9.96 15.16 -5.61
C GLN A 288 -9.15 14.69 -6.81
N ALA A 289 -8.96 13.36 -6.92
CA ALA A 289 -8.44 12.73 -8.13
C ALA A 289 -9.40 11.65 -8.63
N LYS A 290 -9.54 11.59 -9.95
CA LYS A 290 -10.38 10.60 -10.64
C LYS A 290 -9.59 9.92 -11.74
N GLN A 291 -9.72 8.59 -11.81
CA GLN A 291 -9.16 7.78 -12.89
C GLN A 291 -10.28 7.03 -13.60
N ARG A 292 -10.38 7.28 -14.90
CA ARG A 292 -11.32 6.57 -15.79
C ARG A 292 -10.62 5.37 -16.41
N GLY A 293 -11.37 4.30 -16.60
CA GLY A 293 -10.95 3.20 -17.47
C GLY A 293 -10.34 1.99 -16.81
N GLU A 294 -9.80 2.08 -15.60
CA GLU A 294 -9.26 0.96 -14.84
C GLU A 294 -9.97 0.85 -13.50
N SER A 295 -10.19 -0.37 -12.97
CA SER A 295 -11.06 -0.55 -11.80
C SER A 295 -10.42 -0.12 -10.50
N GLU A 296 -9.15 -0.38 -10.32
CA GLU A 296 -8.39 -0.10 -9.10
C GLU A 296 -7.00 0.38 -9.52
N SER A 297 -6.99 1.50 -10.25
CA SER A 297 -5.76 1.98 -10.86
C SER A 297 -4.92 2.78 -9.88
N MET A 298 -3.68 2.37 -9.69
CA MET A 298 -2.66 3.13 -8.96
C MET A 298 -2.37 4.49 -9.59
N ASN A 299 -2.73 4.69 -10.85
CA ASN A 299 -2.58 5.99 -11.54
C ASN A 299 -3.42 7.12 -10.90
N VAL A 300 -4.52 6.79 -10.18
CA VAL A 300 -5.28 7.80 -9.44
C VAL A 300 -4.43 8.38 -8.30
N ILE A 301 -3.59 7.56 -7.68
CA ILE A 301 -2.69 7.96 -6.59
C ILE A 301 -1.64 8.94 -7.10
N ASP A 302 -0.98 8.61 -8.22
CA ASP A 302 0.01 9.50 -8.83
C ASP A 302 -0.60 10.85 -9.22
N LYS A 303 -1.82 10.85 -9.80
CA LYS A 303 -2.57 12.08 -10.11
C LYS A 303 -2.93 12.88 -8.87
N LEU A 304 -3.31 12.20 -7.78
CA LEU A 304 -3.62 12.85 -6.52
C LEU A 304 -2.38 13.57 -5.99
N ALA A 305 -1.25 12.87 -5.89
CA ALA A 305 0.02 13.45 -5.44
C ALA A 305 0.45 14.64 -6.32
N GLN A 306 0.32 14.52 -7.64
CA GLN A 306 0.61 15.61 -8.57
C GLN A 306 -0.24 16.86 -8.29
N ARG A 307 -1.55 16.69 -8.05
CA ARG A 307 -2.46 17.81 -7.73
C ARG A 307 -2.12 18.47 -6.40
N ILE A 308 -1.79 17.67 -5.38
CA ILE A 308 -1.38 18.15 -4.06
C ILE A 308 -0.12 19.01 -4.18
N VAL A 309 0.93 18.51 -4.83
CA VAL A 309 2.20 19.22 -4.99
C VAL A 309 2.02 20.49 -5.84
N LYS A 310 1.22 20.44 -6.91
CA LYS A 310 0.88 21.63 -7.72
C LYS A 310 0.15 22.69 -6.90
N LYS A 311 -0.81 22.28 -6.07
CA LYS A 311 -1.54 23.20 -5.18
C LYS A 311 -0.60 23.83 -4.17
N TRP A 312 0.24 23.06 -3.52
CA TRP A 312 1.26 23.54 -2.60
C TRP A 312 2.17 24.59 -3.26
N ALA A 313 2.73 24.29 -4.43
CA ALA A 313 3.63 25.19 -5.13
C ALA A 313 2.95 26.55 -5.47
N LYS A 314 1.68 26.51 -5.86
CA LYS A 314 0.88 27.72 -6.14
C LYS A 314 0.69 28.57 -4.88
N GLU A 315 0.24 27.96 -3.78
CA GLU A 315 -0.05 28.65 -2.53
C GLU A 315 1.24 29.25 -1.91
N LEU A 316 2.38 28.53 -2.02
CA LEU A 316 3.67 29.02 -1.57
C LEU A 316 4.07 30.30 -2.33
N GLN A 317 3.93 30.32 -3.66
CA GLN A 317 4.21 31.51 -4.47
C GLN A 317 3.31 32.68 -4.10
N GLU A 318 2.03 32.46 -3.86
CA GLU A 318 1.08 33.50 -3.45
C GLU A 318 1.43 34.07 -2.08
N THR A 319 1.82 33.21 -1.14
CA THR A 319 2.25 33.63 0.20
C THR A 319 3.52 34.49 0.14
N GLN A 320 4.51 34.09 -0.67
CA GLN A 320 5.73 34.86 -0.88
C GLN A 320 5.46 36.23 -1.51
N LYS A 321 4.57 36.33 -2.49
CA LYS A 321 4.17 37.61 -3.09
C LYS A 321 3.52 38.54 -2.07
N ARG A 322 2.68 38.02 -1.19
CA ARG A 322 2.03 38.81 -0.13
C ARG A 322 3.04 39.36 0.91
N SER A 323 4.05 38.56 1.25
CA SER A 323 5.09 38.96 2.22
C SER A 323 6.07 40.02 1.67
N VAL A 324 6.22 40.15 0.34
CA VAL A 324 7.06 41.16 -0.30
C VAL A 324 6.29 42.49 -0.53
N ALA A 325 4.94 42.43 -0.52
CA ALA A 325 4.08 43.59 -0.76
C ALA A 325 3.77 44.41 0.51
N ILE A 326 4.25 43.98 1.67
CA ILE A 326 4.16 44.65 2.97
C ILE A 326 5.51 45.24 3.32
#